data_adfd2aefdfeeffa4c7831a7181553e54
#
_entry.id   adfd2aefdfeeffa4c7831a7181553e54
#
_cell.length_a   1.000
_cell.length_b   1.000
_cell.length_c   1.000
_cell.angle_alpha   90.00
_cell.angle_beta   90.00
_cell.angle_gamma   90.00
#
_symmetry.space_group_name_H-M   'P 1'
#
loop_
_entity.id
_entity.type
_entity.pdbx_description
1 polymer ?
#
loop_
_entity_poly.entity_id
_entity_poly.type
_entity_poly.pdbx_seq_one_letter_code
_entity_poly.pdbx_strand_id
1 'polypeptide(L)'
;MPLQYFLILAAALFCIGIYGLITSRNAVRVLMSIELMLNAVNLNLMAFSNFLDAGDVKGQVFTTFVIAIAAAEAAVGLAIVLAIYRNRDTVDMEQFNLLKW
;
A
#
# COMPACT_ATOMS: atom_id res chain seq x y z
N MET A 1 -16.49 18.73 -0.16
CA MET A 1 -15.94 18.35 -1.47
C MET A 1 -16.78 17.25 -2.09
N PRO A 2 -17.00 17.31 -3.40
CA PRO A 2 -17.71 16.23 -4.07
C PRO A 2 -16.98 14.91 -3.96
N LEU A 3 -17.73 13.83 -3.89
CA LEU A 3 -17.19 12.48 -3.85
C LEU A 3 -16.24 12.22 -5.02
N GLN A 4 -16.56 12.78 -6.19
CA GLN A 4 -15.79 12.55 -7.41
C GLN A 4 -14.33 12.94 -7.25
N TYR A 5 -14.03 13.99 -6.51
CA TYR A 5 -12.65 14.42 -6.33
C TYR A 5 -11.84 13.39 -5.55
N PHE A 6 -12.44 12.83 -4.53
CA PHE A 6 -11.78 11.78 -3.75
C PHE A 6 -11.57 10.52 -4.55
N LEU A 7 -12.56 10.16 -5.37
CA LEU A 7 -12.44 8.97 -6.21
C LEU A 7 -11.35 9.14 -7.27
N ILE A 8 -11.25 10.32 -7.86
CA ILE A 8 -10.21 10.60 -8.85
C ILE A 8 -8.83 10.53 -8.20
N LEU A 9 -8.68 11.12 -7.03
CA LEU A 9 -7.42 11.08 -6.32
C LEU A 9 -7.03 9.65 -5.95
N ALA A 10 -7.99 8.87 -5.46
CA ALA A 10 -7.73 7.48 -5.11
C ALA A 10 -7.33 6.67 -6.34
N ALA A 11 -8.01 6.88 -7.46
CA ALA A 11 -7.68 6.19 -8.71
C ALA A 11 -6.27 6.55 -9.16
N ALA A 12 -5.90 7.81 -9.06
CA ALA A 12 -4.56 8.25 -9.44
C ALA A 12 -3.49 7.61 -8.55
N LEU A 13 -3.72 7.59 -7.25
CA LEU A 13 -2.78 6.96 -6.32
C LEU A 13 -2.65 5.46 -6.56
N PHE A 14 -3.76 4.80 -6.83
CA PHE A 14 -3.75 3.37 -7.11
C PHE A 14 -2.96 3.07 -8.38
N CYS A 15 -3.18 3.87 -9.42
CA CYS A 15 -2.45 3.72 -10.68
C CYS A 15 -0.96 3.95 -10.51
N ILE A 16 -0.58 4.97 -9.74
CA ILE A 16 0.83 5.23 -9.44
C ILE A 16 1.44 4.05 -8.70
N GLY A 17 0.67 3.48 -7.77
CA GLY A 17 1.12 2.30 -7.03
C GLY A 17 1.35 1.12 -7.94
N ILE A 18 0.42 0.87 -8.86
CA ILE A 18 0.57 -0.23 -9.83
C ILE A 18 1.80 0.00 -10.70
N TYR A 19 1.98 1.22 -11.19
CA TYR A 19 3.15 1.55 -12.00
C TYR A 19 4.44 1.29 -11.23
N GLY A 20 4.49 1.74 -9.99
CA GLY A 20 5.66 1.53 -9.16
C GLY A 20 5.92 0.05 -8.91
N LEU A 21 4.84 -0.73 -8.72
CA LEU A 21 4.97 -2.17 -8.48
C LEU A 21 5.54 -2.88 -9.72
N ILE A 22 5.01 -2.55 -10.89
CA ILE A 22 5.42 -3.21 -12.14
C ILE A 22 6.86 -2.87 -12.50
N THR A 23 7.25 -1.61 -12.30
CA THR A 23 8.56 -1.13 -12.77
C THR A 23 9.67 -1.27 -11.73
N SER A 24 9.32 -1.65 -10.50
CA SER A 24 10.30 -1.68 -9.43
C SER A 24 11.06 -3.01 -9.43
N ARG A 25 12.36 -2.90 -9.17
CA ARG A 25 13.23 -4.07 -8.97
C ARG A 25 13.73 -4.13 -7.53
N ASN A 26 13.47 -3.09 -6.77
CA ASN A 26 13.90 -2.97 -5.38
C ASN A 26 12.76 -3.37 -4.46
N ALA A 27 13.02 -4.30 -3.53
CA ALA A 27 11.98 -4.83 -2.65
C ALA A 27 11.34 -3.74 -1.78
N VAL A 28 12.13 -2.76 -1.34
CA VAL A 28 11.60 -1.66 -0.54
C VAL A 28 10.61 -0.83 -1.36
N ARG A 29 10.93 -0.58 -2.63
CA ARG A 29 10.03 0.15 -3.50
C ARG A 29 8.75 -0.62 -3.78
N VAL A 30 8.83 -1.94 -3.87
CA VAL A 30 7.63 -2.78 -4.01
C VAL A 30 6.73 -2.61 -2.79
N LEU A 31 7.30 -2.63 -1.59
CA LEU A 31 6.52 -2.43 -0.37
C LEU A 31 5.87 -1.05 -0.34
N MET A 32 6.60 -0.03 -0.76
CA MET A 32 6.06 1.34 -0.82
C MET A 32 4.92 1.44 -1.83
N SER A 33 5.05 0.75 -2.95
CA SER A 33 4.00 0.75 -3.98
C SER A 33 2.73 0.08 -3.48
N ILE A 34 2.86 -1.03 -2.79
CA ILE A 34 1.71 -1.72 -2.20
C ILE A 34 1.05 -0.84 -1.15
N GLU A 35 1.84 -0.17 -0.33
CA GLU A 35 1.31 0.73 0.68
C GLU A 35 0.52 1.87 0.05
N LEU A 36 1.02 2.42 -1.04
CA LEU A 36 0.32 3.47 -1.76
C LEU A 36 -1.02 2.98 -2.31
N MET A 37 -1.06 1.75 -2.82
CA MET A 37 -2.31 1.16 -3.30
C MET A 37 -3.31 0.96 -2.17
N LEU A 38 -2.85 0.52 -1.00
CA LEU A 38 -3.70 0.35 0.17
C LEU A 38 -4.25 1.69 0.65
N ASN A 39 -3.43 2.74 0.61
CA ASN A 39 -3.89 4.08 0.98
C ASN A 39 -4.96 4.58 0.03
N ALA A 40 -4.87 4.24 -1.25
CA ALA A 40 -5.90 4.60 -2.22
C ALA A 40 -7.23 3.93 -1.88
N VAL A 41 -7.20 2.66 -1.50
CA VAL A 41 -8.41 1.95 -1.07
C VAL A 41 -9.00 2.60 0.18
N ASN A 42 -8.16 2.96 1.14
CA ASN A 42 -8.61 3.60 2.37
C ASN A 42 -9.26 4.95 2.08
N LEU A 43 -8.70 5.70 1.15
CA LEU A 43 -9.28 6.98 0.74
C LEU A 43 -10.68 6.78 0.18
N ASN A 44 -10.88 5.74 -0.64
CA ASN A 44 -12.20 5.41 -1.16
C ASN A 44 -13.16 5.05 -0.03
N LEU A 45 -12.73 4.24 0.93
CA LEU A 45 -13.58 3.85 2.05
C LEU A 45 -14.04 5.06 2.84
N MET A 46 -13.12 6.00 3.11
CA MET A 46 -13.47 7.22 3.82
C MET A 46 -14.41 8.10 3.01
N ALA A 47 -14.16 8.21 1.71
CA ALA A 47 -15.00 9.05 0.86
C ALA A 47 -16.42 8.50 0.78
N PHE A 48 -16.57 7.21 0.60
CA PHE A 48 -17.90 6.60 0.55
C PHE A 48 -18.61 6.68 1.90
N SER A 49 -17.88 6.51 2.98
CA SER A 49 -18.47 6.65 4.32
C SER A 49 -19.05 8.04 4.52
N ASN A 50 -18.30 9.07 4.15
CA ASN A 50 -18.78 10.44 4.28
C ASN A 50 -19.94 10.75 3.35
N PHE A 51 -19.95 10.16 2.16
CA PHE A 51 -20.98 10.43 1.18
C PHE A 51 -22.30 9.74 1.55
N LEU A 52 -22.22 8.47 1.97
CA LEU A 52 -23.42 7.65 2.19
C LEU A 52 -23.99 7.81 3.58
N ASP A 53 -23.15 7.98 4.58
CA ASP A 53 -23.53 8.03 5.99
C ASP A 53 -22.70 9.07 6.73
N ALA A 54 -22.96 10.35 6.47
CA ALA A 54 -22.13 11.42 7.03
C ALA A 54 -22.09 11.40 8.55
N GLY A 55 -23.16 10.91 9.20
CA GLY A 55 -23.20 10.84 10.66
C GLY A 55 -22.74 9.52 11.23
N ASP A 56 -22.37 8.58 10.39
CA ASP A 56 -21.98 7.23 10.81
C ASP A 56 -20.46 7.09 10.76
N VAL A 57 -19.89 6.47 11.79
CA VAL A 57 -18.45 6.29 11.90
C VAL A 57 -17.99 4.89 11.49
N LYS A 58 -18.89 4.05 10.99
CA LYS A 58 -18.55 2.67 10.63
C LYS A 58 -17.43 2.59 9.60
N GLY A 59 -17.54 3.40 8.53
CA GLY A 59 -16.50 3.42 7.51
C GLY A 59 -15.18 3.91 8.04
N GLN A 60 -15.22 4.89 8.96
CA GLN A 60 -14.01 5.42 9.56
C GLN A 60 -13.35 4.41 10.49
N VAL A 61 -14.16 3.69 11.27
CA VAL A 61 -13.63 2.63 12.14
C VAL A 61 -13.01 1.53 11.30
N PHE A 62 -13.69 1.10 10.24
CA PHE A 62 -13.18 0.06 9.35
C PHE A 62 -11.88 0.50 8.70
N THR A 63 -11.83 1.75 8.22
CA THR A 63 -10.62 2.30 7.60
C THR A 63 -9.46 2.33 8.59
N THR A 64 -9.70 2.73 9.83
CA THR A 64 -8.67 2.73 10.86
C THR A 64 -8.12 1.33 11.05
N PHE A 65 -8.98 0.33 11.07
CA PHE A 65 -8.58 -1.06 11.18
C PHE A 65 -7.68 -1.48 10.02
N VAL A 66 -8.08 -1.14 8.80
CA VAL A 66 -7.32 -1.48 7.60
C VAL A 66 -5.96 -0.80 7.62
N ILE A 67 -5.90 0.46 8.03
CA ILE A 67 -4.63 1.18 8.13
C ILE A 67 -3.71 0.51 9.15
N ALA A 68 -4.25 0.09 10.29
CA ALA A 68 -3.45 -0.59 11.31
C ALA A 68 -2.89 -1.91 10.77
N ILE A 69 -3.70 -2.67 10.07
CA ILE A 69 -3.27 -3.93 9.46
C ILE A 69 -2.21 -3.67 8.41
N ALA A 70 -2.42 -2.68 7.56
CA ALA A 70 -1.45 -2.33 6.52
C ALA A 70 -0.11 -1.91 7.12
N ALA A 71 -0.15 -1.13 8.19
CA ALA A 71 1.07 -0.70 8.87
C ALA A 71 1.82 -1.89 9.45
N ALA A 72 1.10 -2.84 10.05
CA ALA A 72 1.70 -4.04 10.59
C ALA A 72 2.32 -4.89 9.48
N GLU A 73 1.62 -5.05 8.38
CA GLU A 73 2.15 -5.81 7.23
C GLU A 73 3.39 -5.14 6.65
N ALA A 74 3.39 -3.82 6.55
CA ALA A 74 4.54 -3.09 6.06
C ALA A 74 5.74 -3.26 6.98
N ALA A 75 5.51 -3.22 8.29
CA ALA A 75 6.58 -3.41 9.26
C ALA A 75 7.19 -4.81 9.16
N VAL A 76 6.35 -5.83 9.06
CA VAL A 76 6.82 -7.20 8.90
C VAL A 76 7.55 -7.38 7.58
N GLY A 77 6.98 -6.86 6.49
CA GLY A 77 7.61 -6.93 5.18
C GLY A 77 8.96 -6.25 5.15
N LEU A 78 9.07 -5.08 5.77
CA LEU A 78 10.33 -4.36 5.83
C LEU A 78 11.36 -5.14 6.67
N ALA A 79 10.93 -5.75 7.76
CA ALA A 79 11.82 -6.57 8.57
C ALA A 79 12.37 -7.75 7.78
N ILE A 80 11.52 -8.39 6.96
CA ILE A 80 11.94 -9.48 6.10
C ILE A 80 12.96 -8.99 5.08
N VAL A 81 12.71 -7.84 4.46
CA VAL A 81 13.62 -7.26 3.49
C VAL A 81 14.98 -6.97 4.12
N LEU A 82 14.97 -6.43 5.33
CA LEU A 82 16.22 -6.13 6.03
C LEU A 82 17.00 -7.41 6.38
N ALA A 83 16.27 -8.46 6.77
CA ALA A 83 16.91 -9.74 7.04
C ALA A 83 17.55 -10.31 5.80
N ILE A 84 16.85 -10.24 4.66
CA ILE A 84 17.39 -10.71 3.39
C ILE A 84 18.59 -9.86 2.98
N TYR A 85 18.51 -8.55 3.15
CA TYR A 85 19.61 -7.65 2.83
C TYR A 85 20.87 -8.00 3.61
N ARG A 86 20.71 -8.32 4.89
CA ARG A 86 21.85 -8.73 5.71
C ARG A 86 22.53 -9.97 5.17
N ASN A 87 21.76 -10.89 4.61
CA ASN A 87 22.31 -12.13 4.06
C ASN A 87 22.91 -11.94 2.69
N ARG A 88 22.28 -11.09 1.86
CA ARG A 88 22.66 -10.94 0.45
C ARG A 88 23.32 -9.62 0.14
N ASP A 89 23.27 -8.69 1.08
CA ASP A 89 23.83 -7.34 0.91
C ASP A 89 23.19 -6.60 -0.27
N THR A 90 21.93 -6.88 -0.56
CA THR A 90 21.19 -6.24 -1.64
C THR A 90 19.70 -6.34 -1.40
N VAL A 91 18.95 -5.31 -1.89
CA VAL A 91 17.49 -5.35 -1.92
C VAL A 91 16.97 -5.49 -3.34
N ASP A 92 17.84 -5.74 -4.30
CA ASP A 92 17.46 -5.94 -5.69
C ASP A 92 16.82 -7.31 -5.83
N MET A 93 15.57 -7.33 -6.25
CA MET A 93 14.79 -8.57 -6.33
C MET A 93 15.33 -9.54 -7.38
N GLU A 94 15.99 -9.04 -8.41
CA GLU A 94 16.57 -9.91 -9.42
C GLU A 94 17.72 -10.75 -8.85
N GLN A 95 18.40 -10.22 -7.85
CA GLN A 95 19.43 -10.99 -7.16
C GLN A 95 18.84 -12.18 -6.43
N PHE A 96 17.62 -12.02 -5.93
CA PHE A 96 16.95 -13.09 -5.18
C PHE A 96 16.51 -14.23 -6.07
N ASN A 97 16.38 -14.00 -7.36
CA ASN A 97 16.05 -15.07 -8.31
C ASN A 97 17.11 -16.16 -8.35
N LEU A 98 18.32 -15.84 -7.98
CA LEU A 98 19.40 -16.83 -7.93
C LEU A 98 19.11 -17.93 -6.92
N LEU A 99 18.26 -17.68 -5.94
CA LEU A 99 17.88 -18.67 -4.95
C LEU A 99 17.01 -19.78 -5.53
N LYS A 100 16.42 -19.54 -6.68
CA LYS A 100 15.59 -20.55 -7.35
C LYS A 100 16.43 -21.57 -8.11
N TRP A 101 17.64 -21.24 -8.44
CA TRP A 101 18.54 -22.06 -9.26
C TRP A 101 19.67 -22.63 -8.41
#